data_d19a6807d029eb6ab15ab17a90c7205c
#
_entry.id   d19a6807d029eb6ab15ab17a90c7205c
#
_cell.length_a   1.000
_cell.length_b   1.000
_cell.length_c   1.000
_cell.angle_alpha   90.00
_cell.angle_beta   90.00
_cell.angle_gamma   90.00
#
_symmetry.space_group_name_H-M   'P 1'
#
loop_
_entity.id
_entity.type
_entity.pdbx_description
1 polymer ?
#
loop_
_entity_poly.entity_id
_entity_poly.type
_entity_poly.pdbx_seq_one_letter_code
_entity_poly.pdbx_strand_id
1 'polypeptide(L)'
;MFRTKGTSGSVITLIYHTISLAAGFIADLIFGDPRWLYHPVCLIGKLIAVLEKGIRKIFPKTEKGELAGGVLEVLLVCIFSFGVPAVILHLLYQYVPAAGVILESFWCYQLLATRSLKDESMKVYDRLKNGTIEEARYAVSMIVGRDTKELTEEGVTKAAVETVAENSSDGV
;
A
#
# COMPACT_ATOMS: atom_id res chain seq x y z
N MET A 1 27.30 -22.47 -31.05
CA MET A 1 27.72 -21.20 -30.43
C MET A 1 26.44 -20.60 -29.80
N PHE A 2 26.07 -21.03 -28.60
CA PHE A 2 24.85 -20.61 -27.89
C PHE A 2 25.06 -19.20 -27.32
N ARG A 3 24.32 -18.24 -27.83
CA ARG A 3 24.39 -16.83 -27.48
C ARG A 3 23.67 -16.58 -26.17
N THR A 4 24.43 -16.43 -25.06
CA THR A 4 23.98 -16.08 -23.70
C THR A 4 23.45 -14.63 -23.59
N LYS A 5 22.54 -14.22 -24.46
CA LYS A 5 21.92 -12.88 -24.39
C LYS A 5 20.80 -12.77 -23.35
N GLY A 6 20.29 -13.88 -22.83
CA GLY A 6 19.16 -13.88 -21.88
C GLY A 6 19.55 -13.59 -20.43
N THR A 7 20.67 -14.12 -19.95
CA THR A 7 21.06 -14.02 -18.54
C THR A 7 21.60 -12.65 -18.14
N SER A 8 22.32 -11.97 -19.00
CA SER A 8 22.84 -10.61 -18.71
C SER A 8 21.73 -9.56 -18.62
N GLY A 9 20.70 -9.66 -19.49
CA GLY A 9 19.57 -8.74 -19.45
C GLY A 9 18.71 -8.89 -18.19
N SER A 10 18.44 -10.12 -17.77
CA SER A 10 17.64 -10.38 -16.58
C SER A 10 18.34 -9.93 -15.28
N VAL A 11 19.66 -10.07 -15.21
CA VAL A 11 20.47 -9.61 -14.06
C VAL A 11 20.44 -8.09 -13.97
N ILE A 12 20.59 -7.38 -15.07
CA ILE A 12 20.55 -5.91 -15.11
C ILE A 12 19.15 -5.40 -14.66
N THR A 13 18.09 -6.02 -15.15
CA THR A 13 16.71 -5.68 -14.76
C THR A 13 16.52 -5.92 -13.25
N LEU A 14 16.97 -7.04 -12.72
CA LEU A 14 16.90 -7.32 -11.29
C LEU A 14 17.65 -6.27 -10.45
N ILE A 15 18.83 -5.84 -10.91
CA ILE A 15 19.60 -4.77 -10.25
C ILE A 15 18.81 -3.46 -10.20
N TYR A 16 18.15 -3.06 -11.31
CA TYR A 16 17.34 -1.85 -11.34
C TYR A 16 16.18 -1.91 -10.34
N HIS A 17 15.44 -3.01 -10.31
CA HIS A 17 14.34 -3.19 -9.34
C HIS A 17 14.85 -3.19 -7.89
N THR A 18 16.00 -3.81 -7.62
CA THR A 18 16.60 -3.80 -6.28
C THR A 18 17.00 -2.39 -5.85
N ILE A 19 17.62 -1.62 -6.76
CA ILE A 19 17.99 -0.22 -6.49
C ILE A 19 16.72 0.61 -6.25
N SER A 20 15.69 0.43 -7.07
CA SER A 20 14.42 1.17 -6.95
C SER A 20 13.74 0.89 -5.61
N LEU A 21 13.68 -0.36 -5.20
CA LEU A 21 13.11 -0.75 -3.90
C LEU A 21 13.92 -0.16 -2.74
N ALA A 22 15.24 -0.28 -2.77
CA ALA A 22 16.11 0.26 -1.72
C ALA A 22 15.99 1.79 -1.64
N ALA A 23 15.98 2.49 -2.77
CA ALA A 23 15.81 3.94 -2.82
C ALA A 23 14.44 4.37 -2.31
N GLY A 24 13.36 3.66 -2.69
CA GLY A 24 12.00 3.90 -2.20
C GLY A 24 11.89 3.69 -0.69
N PHE A 25 12.48 2.62 -0.16
CA PHE A 25 12.51 2.35 1.28
C PHE A 25 13.26 3.43 2.06
N ILE A 26 14.45 3.85 1.57
CA ILE A 26 15.21 4.93 2.20
C ILE A 26 14.41 6.25 2.16
N ALA A 27 13.74 6.53 1.05
CA ALA A 27 12.88 7.71 0.93
C ALA A 27 11.71 7.68 1.93
N ASP A 28 11.05 6.52 2.13
CA ASP A 28 10.01 6.36 3.15
C ASP A 28 10.55 6.64 4.56
N LEU A 29 11.71 6.09 4.91
CA LEU A 29 12.34 6.36 6.22
C LEU A 29 12.68 7.84 6.44
N ILE A 30 13.02 8.59 5.37
CA ILE A 30 13.40 10.01 5.46
C ILE A 30 12.18 10.93 5.45
N PHE A 31 11.25 10.71 4.52
CA PHE A 31 10.13 11.64 4.27
C PHE A 31 8.81 11.19 4.92
N GLY A 32 8.63 9.89 5.14
CA GLY A 32 7.35 9.33 5.59
C GLY A 32 6.26 9.55 4.55
N ASP A 33 4.99 9.58 4.99
CA ASP A 33 3.82 9.78 4.13
C ASP A 33 3.21 11.18 4.35
N PRO A 34 3.62 12.20 3.58
CA PRO A 34 3.10 13.54 3.73
C PRO A 34 1.66 13.63 3.21
N ARG A 35 0.74 14.16 4.01
CA ARG A 35 -0.71 14.26 3.73
C ARG A 35 -1.09 14.98 2.44
N TRP A 36 -0.20 15.80 1.88
CA TRP A 36 -0.41 16.50 0.61
C TRP A 36 -0.14 15.63 -0.62
N LEU A 37 0.59 14.52 -0.45
CA LEU A 37 0.91 13.61 -1.54
C LEU A 37 -0.28 12.69 -1.82
N TYR A 38 -0.74 12.70 -3.08
CA TYR A 38 -1.86 11.85 -3.47
C TYR A 38 -1.44 10.38 -3.53
N HIS A 39 -2.02 9.57 -2.65
CA HIS A 39 -1.63 8.17 -2.49
C HIS A 39 -2.27 7.28 -3.57
N PRO A 40 -1.53 6.32 -4.18
CA PRO A 40 -2.06 5.40 -5.20
C PRO A 40 -3.30 4.62 -4.74
N VAL A 41 -3.39 4.28 -3.44
CA VAL A 41 -4.56 3.62 -2.85
C VAL A 41 -5.85 4.41 -3.07
N CYS A 42 -5.80 5.76 -3.02
CA CYS A 42 -6.96 6.60 -3.29
C CYS A 42 -7.43 6.49 -4.75
N LEU A 43 -6.47 6.30 -5.69
CA LEU A 43 -6.79 6.07 -7.10
C LEU A 43 -7.47 4.71 -7.30
N ILE A 44 -6.93 3.68 -6.65
CA ILE A 44 -7.52 2.32 -6.66
C ILE A 44 -8.93 2.36 -6.05
N GLY A 45 -9.12 3.05 -4.92
CA GLY A 45 -10.43 3.23 -4.31
C GLY A 45 -11.45 3.90 -5.24
N LYS A 46 -11.04 4.92 -6.00
CA LYS A 46 -11.89 5.53 -7.02
C LYS A 46 -12.21 4.56 -8.17
N LEU A 47 -11.23 3.77 -8.61
CA LEU A 47 -11.43 2.75 -9.63
C LEU A 47 -12.48 1.73 -9.16
N ILE A 48 -12.37 1.21 -7.94
CA ILE A 48 -13.32 0.30 -7.32
C ILE A 48 -14.72 0.92 -7.36
N ALA A 49 -14.90 2.14 -6.85
CA ALA A 49 -16.20 2.80 -6.80
C ALA A 49 -16.85 3.01 -8.18
N VAL A 50 -16.04 3.26 -9.21
CA VAL A 50 -16.53 3.40 -10.59
C VAL A 50 -16.95 2.05 -11.16
N LEU A 51 -16.12 1.02 -10.96
CA LEU A 51 -16.40 -0.34 -11.43
C LEU A 51 -17.63 -0.93 -10.72
N GLU A 52 -17.71 -0.82 -9.39
CA GLU A 52 -18.86 -1.26 -8.60
C GLU A 52 -20.17 -0.64 -9.10
N LYS A 53 -20.18 0.68 -9.32
CA LYS A 53 -21.35 1.38 -9.86
C LYS A 53 -21.78 0.87 -11.25
N GLY A 54 -20.83 0.48 -12.09
CA GLY A 54 -21.08 -0.10 -13.40
C GLY A 54 -21.61 -1.54 -13.30
N ILE A 55 -20.92 -2.37 -12.53
CA ILE A 55 -21.21 -3.80 -12.36
C ILE A 55 -22.58 -4.00 -11.72
N ARG A 56 -22.93 -3.23 -10.69
CA ARG A 56 -24.29 -3.29 -10.06
C ARG A 56 -25.45 -2.91 -10.99
N LYS A 57 -25.17 -2.29 -12.13
CA LYS A 57 -26.21 -2.03 -13.17
C LYS A 57 -26.37 -3.19 -14.15
N ILE A 58 -25.31 -3.98 -14.34
CA ILE A 58 -25.27 -5.06 -15.35
C ILE A 58 -25.73 -6.37 -14.72
N PHE A 59 -25.29 -6.66 -13.50
CA PHE A 59 -25.57 -7.93 -12.83
C PHE A 59 -26.89 -7.87 -12.03
N PRO A 60 -27.68 -8.97 -12.04
CA PRO A 60 -28.93 -9.03 -11.27
C PRO A 60 -28.62 -9.06 -9.76
N LYS A 61 -29.55 -8.50 -8.97
CA LYS A 61 -29.48 -8.49 -7.49
C LYS A 61 -29.88 -9.86 -6.91
N THR A 62 -29.18 -10.89 -7.31
CA THR A 62 -29.30 -12.25 -6.80
C THR A 62 -27.94 -12.64 -6.22
N GLU A 63 -27.91 -13.57 -5.28
CA GLU A 63 -26.67 -14.05 -4.66
C GLU A 63 -25.61 -14.46 -5.71
N LYS A 64 -26.01 -15.20 -6.73
CA LYS A 64 -25.12 -15.60 -7.84
C LYS A 64 -24.68 -14.41 -8.70
N GLY A 65 -25.57 -13.46 -8.93
CA GLY A 65 -25.28 -12.25 -9.71
C GLY A 65 -24.30 -11.33 -8.97
N GLU A 66 -24.49 -11.14 -7.68
CA GLU A 66 -23.59 -10.34 -6.84
C GLU A 66 -22.22 -11.01 -6.72
N LEU A 67 -22.14 -12.32 -6.56
CA LEU A 67 -20.88 -13.06 -6.55
C LEU A 67 -20.13 -12.92 -7.89
N ALA A 68 -20.83 -13.13 -9.01
CA ALA A 68 -20.22 -13.01 -10.34
C ALA A 68 -19.74 -11.58 -10.62
N GLY A 69 -20.54 -10.58 -10.22
CA GLY A 69 -20.16 -9.17 -10.29
C GLY A 69 -18.92 -8.85 -9.45
N GLY A 70 -18.85 -9.32 -8.21
CA GLY A 70 -17.70 -9.16 -7.33
C GLY A 70 -16.42 -9.81 -7.88
N VAL A 71 -16.52 -11.03 -8.42
CA VAL A 71 -15.39 -11.69 -9.09
C VAL A 71 -14.87 -10.87 -10.27
N LEU A 72 -15.77 -10.37 -11.12
CA LEU A 72 -15.39 -9.52 -12.25
C LEU A 72 -14.72 -8.23 -11.78
N GLU A 73 -15.25 -7.61 -10.73
CA GLU A 73 -14.68 -6.38 -10.13
C GLU A 73 -13.26 -6.60 -9.65
N VAL A 74 -13.02 -7.65 -8.86
CA VAL A 74 -11.69 -8.01 -8.37
C VAL A 74 -10.71 -8.22 -9.52
N LEU A 75 -11.13 -8.97 -10.55
CA LEU A 75 -10.27 -9.20 -11.73
C LEU A 75 -9.93 -7.90 -12.45
N LEU A 76 -10.91 -7.02 -12.67
CA LEU A 76 -10.66 -5.73 -13.31
C LEU A 76 -9.75 -4.82 -12.47
N VAL A 77 -10.00 -4.73 -11.17
CA VAL A 77 -9.14 -3.96 -10.26
C VAL A 77 -7.72 -4.48 -10.30
N CYS A 78 -7.50 -5.79 -10.21
CA CYS A 78 -6.17 -6.39 -10.29
C CYS A 78 -5.50 -6.12 -11.66
N ILE A 79 -6.23 -6.29 -12.77
CA ILE A 79 -5.69 -6.04 -14.12
C ILE A 79 -5.25 -4.59 -14.28
N PHE A 80 -6.07 -3.63 -13.87
CA PHE A 80 -5.71 -2.21 -14.00
C PHE A 80 -4.63 -1.80 -13.03
N SER A 81 -4.72 -2.21 -11.76
CA SER A 81 -3.76 -1.81 -10.71
C SER A 81 -2.36 -2.40 -10.94
N PHE A 82 -2.25 -3.58 -11.55
CA PHE A 82 -0.99 -4.19 -11.90
C PHE A 82 -0.58 -3.88 -13.35
N GLY A 83 -1.50 -4.02 -14.29
CA GLY A 83 -1.19 -3.94 -15.72
C GLY A 83 -0.72 -2.55 -16.15
N VAL A 84 -1.37 -1.48 -15.68
CA VAL A 84 -0.98 -0.11 -16.06
C VAL A 84 0.43 0.22 -15.57
N PRO A 85 0.79 0.04 -14.27
CA PRO A 85 2.16 0.25 -13.82
C PRO A 85 3.17 -0.66 -14.53
N ALA A 86 2.84 -1.92 -14.75
CA ALA A 86 3.73 -2.87 -15.42
C ALA A 86 4.08 -2.43 -16.85
N VAL A 87 3.07 -1.99 -17.62
CA VAL A 87 3.29 -1.47 -18.98
C VAL A 87 4.14 -0.21 -18.96
N ILE A 88 3.85 0.74 -18.07
CA ILE A 88 4.61 1.98 -17.96
C ILE A 88 6.07 1.69 -17.63
N LEU A 89 6.34 0.87 -16.61
CA LEU A 89 7.71 0.50 -16.21
C LEU A 89 8.42 -0.28 -17.33
N HIS A 90 7.74 -1.21 -17.99
CA HIS A 90 8.31 -1.96 -19.10
C HIS A 90 8.79 -1.01 -20.21
N LEU A 91 7.96 -0.06 -20.61
CA LEU A 91 8.33 0.92 -21.63
C LEU A 91 9.48 1.82 -21.17
N LEU A 92 9.45 2.31 -19.93
CA LEU A 92 10.51 3.14 -19.39
C LEU A 92 11.84 2.39 -19.32
N TYR A 93 11.85 1.15 -18.83
CA TYR A 93 13.09 0.36 -18.79
C TYR A 93 13.62 0.02 -20.16
N GLN A 94 12.76 -0.06 -21.17
CA GLN A 94 13.17 -0.32 -22.55
C GLN A 94 13.80 0.91 -23.21
N TYR A 95 13.24 2.12 -22.96
CA TYR A 95 13.64 3.33 -23.70
C TYR A 95 14.46 4.30 -22.85
N VAL A 96 14.15 4.45 -21.57
CA VAL A 96 14.78 5.41 -20.65
C VAL A 96 14.96 4.79 -19.25
N PRO A 97 15.92 3.85 -19.06
CA PRO A 97 16.05 3.10 -17.82
C PRO A 97 16.16 3.96 -16.57
N ALA A 98 16.85 5.11 -16.64
CA ALA A 98 16.97 6.04 -15.52
C ALA A 98 15.61 6.58 -15.04
N ALA A 99 14.69 6.91 -15.98
CA ALA A 99 13.34 7.32 -15.64
C ALA A 99 12.52 6.17 -15.04
N GLY A 100 12.76 4.94 -15.51
CA GLY A 100 12.18 3.72 -14.90
C GLY A 100 12.55 3.57 -13.45
N VAL A 101 13.84 3.66 -13.13
CA VAL A 101 14.33 3.58 -11.74
C VAL A 101 13.72 4.68 -10.86
N ILE A 102 13.68 5.93 -11.34
CA ILE A 102 13.12 7.05 -10.58
C ILE A 102 11.63 6.84 -10.30
N LEU A 103 10.85 6.49 -11.31
CA LEU A 103 9.40 6.28 -11.16
C LEU A 103 9.10 5.08 -10.25
N GLU A 104 9.81 3.98 -10.42
CA GLU A 104 9.63 2.80 -9.59
C GLU A 104 10.02 3.07 -8.13
N SER A 105 11.14 3.78 -7.89
CA SER A 105 11.53 4.21 -6.55
C SER A 105 10.45 5.08 -5.89
N PHE A 106 9.85 5.98 -6.65
CA PHE A 106 8.77 6.83 -6.17
C PHE A 106 7.51 6.03 -5.84
N TRP A 107 7.14 5.04 -6.64
CA TRP A 107 6.03 4.16 -6.33
C TRP A 107 6.32 3.25 -5.14
N CYS A 108 7.53 2.68 -5.04
CA CYS A 108 7.94 1.93 -3.87
C CYS A 108 7.85 2.79 -2.60
N TYR A 109 8.33 4.02 -2.64
CA TYR A 109 8.19 4.99 -1.55
C TYR A 109 6.73 5.21 -1.14
N GLN A 110 5.81 5.39 -2.11
CA GLN A 110 4.40 5.62 -1.83
C GLN A 110 3.66 4.38 -1.30
N LEU A 111 4.14 3.17 -1.59
CA LEU A 111 3.52 1.92 -1.14
C LEU A 111 4.04 1.47 0.24
N LEU A 112 5.23 1.93 0.62
CA LEU A 112 5.79 1.66 1.94
C LEU A 112 5.25 2.69 2.95
N ALA A 113 5.02 2.25 4.16
CA ALA A 113 4.47 3.08 5.23
C ALA A 113 5.20 2.87 6.57
N THR A 114 6.46 2.45 6.51
CA THR A 114 7.25 2.06 7.69
C THR A 114 7.41 3.22 8.67
N ARG A 115 7.77 4.41 8.17
CA ARG A 115 7.90 5.59 9.00
C ARG A 115 6.55 6.06 9.53
N SER A 116 5.52 6.08 8.69
CA SER A 116 4.17 6.49 9.08
C SER A 116 3.61 5.59 10.19
N LEU A 117 3.76 4.27 10.04
CA LEU A 117 3.35 3.31 11.07
C LEU A 117 4.09 3.55 12.39
N LYS A 118 5.40 3.78 12.35
CA LYS A 118 6.19 4.13 13.52
C LYS A 118 5.68 5.41 14.17
N ASP A 119 5.53 6.48 13.40
CA ASP A 119 5.16 7.80 13.92
C ASP A 119 3.75 7.77 14.54
N GLU A 120 2.78 7.11 13.91
CA GLU A 120 1.43 6.96 14.44
C GLU A 120 1.41 6.05 15.69
N SER A 121 2.15 4.96 15.70
CA SER A 121 2.27 4.09 16.88
C SER A 121 2.93 4.80 18.06
N MET A 122 3.94 5.62 17.82
CA MET A 122 4.59 6.42 18.86
C MET A 122 3.66 7.50 19.43
N LYS A 123 2.69 8.02 18.66
CA LYS A 123 1.65 8.91 19.19
C LYS A 123 0.76 8.18 20.20
N VAL A 124 0.41 6.93 19.95
CA VAL A 124 -0.37 6.13 20.93
C VAL A 124 0.41 6.00 22.24
N TYR A 125 1.71 5.65 22.14
CA TYR A 125 2.58 5.57 23.32
C TYR A 125 2.65 6.90 24.08
N ASP A 126 2.84 8.01 23.38
CA ASP A 126 2.93 9.34 24.01
C ASP A 126 1.63 9.72 24.70
N ARG A 127 0.46 9.42 24.10
CA ARG A 127 -0.84 9.70 24.72
C ARG A 127 -1.14 8.80 25.93
N LEU A 128 -0.71 7.54 25.90
CA LEU A 128 -0.80 6.66 27.08
C LEU A 128 0.07 7.14 28.23
N LYS A 129 1.26 7.68 27.94
CA LYS A 129 2.23 8.11 28.96
C LYS A 129 1.94 9.48 29.54
N ASN A 130 1.54 10.43 28.70
CA ASN A 130 1.51 11.87 29.02
C ASN A 130 0.13 12.51 28.83
N GLY A 131 -0.85 11.78 28.27
CA GLY A 131 -2.18 12.26 27.95
C GLY A 131 -3.29 11.60 28.77
N THR A 132 -4.52 11.70 28.26
CA THR A 132 -5.70 11.04 28.83
C THR A 132 -6.00 9.73 28.09
N ILE A 133 -6.80 8.85 28.72
CA ILE A 133 -7.22 7.60 28.05
C ILE A 133 -8.04 7.88 26.79
N GLU A 134 -8.83 8.95 26.76
CA GLU A 134 -9.61 9.37 25.60
C GLU A 134 -8.70 9.77 24.42
N GLU A 135 -7.62 10.48 24.68
CA GLU A 135 -6.62 10.84 23.68
C GLU A 135 -5.89 9.60 23.14
N ALA A 136 -5.57 8.65 24.03
CA ALA A 136 -4.94 7.39 23.64
C ALA A 136 -5.87 6.51 22.79
N ARG A 137 -7.17 6.44 23.14
CA ARG A 137 -8.21 5.78 22.34
C ARG A 137 -8.37 6.40 20.97
N TYR A 138 -8.34 7.73 20.90
CA TYR A 138 -8.37 8.43 19.62
C TYR A 138 -7.11 8.13 18.78
N ALA A 139 -5.93 8.20 19.37
CA ALA A 139 -4.69 7.91 18.66
C ALA A 139 -4.67 6.48 18.11
N VAL A 140 -5.05 5.48 18.89
CA VAL A 140 -5.09 4.09 18.42
C VAL A 140 -6.18 3.87 17.36
N SER A 141 -7.30 4.59 17.40
CA SER A 141 -8.35 4.52 16.38
C SER A 141 -7.89 4.93 14.99
N MET A 142 -6.77 5.68 14.88
CA MET A 142 -6.19 6.08 13.61
C MET A 142 -5.41 4.98 12.91
N ILE A 143 -5.04 3.92 13.64
CA ILE A 143 -4.21 2.82 13.12
C ILE A 143 -4.88 1.45 13.19
N VAL A 144 -6.06 1.34 13.83
CA VAL A 144 -6.82 0.09 13.92
C VAL A 144 -8.17 0.21 13.22
N GLY A 145 -8.66 -0.89 12.64
CA GLY A 145 -9.97 -0.96 11.97
C GLY A 145 -11.14 -1.33 12.87
N ARG A 146 -10.99 -1.25 14.22
CA ARG A 146 -12.03 -1.64 15.20
C ARG A 146 -12.45 -0.49 16.10
N ASP A 147 -13.59 -0.63 16.79
CA ASP A 147 -14.03 0.37 17.77
C ASP A 147 -13.06 0.39 18.97
N THR A 148 -12.65 1.59 19.36
CA THR A 148 -11.66 1.84 20.43
C THR A 148 -12.22 2.56 21.63
N LYS A 149 -13.51 2.96 21.59
CA LYS A 149 -14.13 3.85 22.59
C LYS A 149 -14.12 3.29 24.01
N GLU A 150 -14.25 1.98 24.16
CA GLU A 150 -14.35 1.30 25.45
C GLU A 150 -13.05 0.59 25.85
N LEU A 151 -11.93 0.80 25.10
CA LEU A 151 -10.67 0.14 25.42
C LEU A 151 -10.07 0.70 26.72
N THR A 152 -9.60 -0.18 27.59
CA THR A 152 -8.74 0.17 28.72
C THR A 152 -7.34 0.54 28.24
N GLU A 153 -6.47 1.07 29.09
CA GLU A 153 -5.06 1.34 28.74
C GLU A 153 -4.34 0.10 28.22
N GLU A 154 -4.59 -1.06 28.87
CA GLU A 154 -4.08 -2.35 28.41
C GLU A 154 -4.64 -2.72 27.03
N GLY A 155 -5.94 -2.51 26.81
CA GLY A 155 -6.60 -2.73 25.54
C GLY A 155 -6.05 -1.86 24.40
N VAL A 156 -5.76 -0.59 24.68
CA VAL A 156 -5.12 0.34 23.73
C VAL A 156 -3.70 -0.10 23.41
N THR A 157 -2.91 -0.46 24.44
CA THR A 157 -1.54 -0.96 24.27
C THR A 157 -1.52 -2.22 23.42
N LYS A 158 -2.38 -3.19 23.74
CA LYS A 158 -2.51 -4.44 23.00
C LYS A 158 -2.87 -4.18 21.54
N ALA A 159 -3.87 -3.32 21.29
CA ALA A 159 -4.29 -2.98 19.95
C ALA A 159 -3.15 -2.35 19.10
N ALA A 160 -2.39 -1.44 19.69
CA ALA A 160 -1.25 -0.81 19.02
C ALA A 160 -0.15 -1.84 18.67
N VAL A 161 0.22 -2.70 19.63
CA VAL A 161 1.25 -3.74 19.42
C VAL A 161 0.80 -4.76 18.38
N GLU A 162 -0.45 -5.23 18.43
CA GLU A 162 -1.02 -6.13 17.44
C GLU A 162 -0.95 -5.53 16.03
N THR A 163 -1.36 -4.27 15.87
CA THR A 163 -1.34 -3.60 14.57
C THR A 163 0.08 -3.46 14.03
N VAL A 164 1.05 -3.09 14.86
CA VAL A 164 2.45 -2.99 14.44
C VAL A 164 3.00 -4.37 14.03
N ALA A 165 2.71 -5.41 14.81
CA ALA A 165 3.16 -6.77 14.52
C ALA A 165 2.53 -7.30 13.22
N GLU A 166 1.22 -7.09 13.02
CA GLU A 166 0.48 -7.49 11.83
C GLU A 166 1.05 -6.80 10.58
N ASN A 167 1.14 -5.48 10.59
CA ASN A 167 1.68 -4.74 9.44
C ASN A 167 3.15 -5.09 9.15
N SER A 168 3.96 -5.33 10.17
CA SER A 168 5.36 -5.78 9.97
C SER A 168 5.44 -7.17 9.37
N SER A 169 4.45 -8.04 9.61
CA SER A 169 4.33 -9.38 9.02
C SER A 169 3.77 -9.35 7.61
N ASP A 170 2.84 -8.44 7.34
CA ASP A 170 2.14 -8.34 6.04
C ASP A 170 2.94 -7.59 4.96
N GLY A 171 4.18 -7.22 5.25
CA GLY A 171 5.10 -6.67 4.26
C GLY A 171 5.07 -5.15 4.15
N VAL A 172 5.03 -4.50 5.27
CA VAL A 172 5.28 -3.04 5.35
C VAL A 172 6.69 -2.69 4.88
#